data_df3747fa7cd997f8b3ddf129d4863586
#
_entry.id   df3747fa7cd997f8b3ddf129d4863586
#
_cell.length_a   1.000
_cell.length_b   1.000
_cell.length_c   1.000
_cell.angle_alpha   90.00
_cell.angle_beta   90.00
_cell.angle_gamma   90.00
#
_symmetry.space_group_name_H-M   'P 1'
#
loop_
_entity.id
_entity.type
_entity.pdbx_description
1 polymer ?
#
loop_
_entity_poly.entity_id
_entity_poly.type
_entity_poly.pdbx_seq_one_letter_code
_entity_poly.pdbx_strand_id
1 'polypeptide(L)'
;MMVAVAAGVLSADDAHSALLNSVAETARAIFGAKAASIFLYDERTDELVFEAVAGSGADTLIGRRLPSSAGIAGWVLVTRQPLVIEDVRADPRFAQDVAEDTGYVPKGIMAVPLLHQERSLGVLEVLDRPANAKFTLAEMDLLGLFANQAAIALDLIQRSRRAREALEGGDPAYVAVATVARRLDEMGADSAAVRRLLEALADVLGPSDGDAESAAERPIRRRRRA
;
A
#
# COMPACT_ATOMS: atom_id res chain seq x y z
N MET A 1 -27.32 14.39 7.49
CA MET A 1 -25.90 14.16 7.83
C MET A 1 -25.48 12.71 7.60
N MET A 2 -26.17 11.69 8.10
CA MET A 2 -25.84 10.26 7.87
C MET A 2 -25.79 9.86 6.38
N VAL A 3 -26.67 10.38 5.53
CA VAL A 3 -26.68 10.06 4.08
C VAL A 3 -25.44 10.62 3.35
N ALA A 4 -24.95 11.79 3.74
CA ALA A 4 -23.74 12.37 3.14
C ALA A 4 -22.47 11.64 3.56
N VAL A 5 -22.44 11.11 4.77
CA VAL A 5 -21.36 10.27 5.29
C VAL A 5 -21.32 8.92 4.55
N ALA A 6 -22.46 8.25 4.42
CA ALA A 6 -22.56 7.01 3.67
C ALA A 6 -22.17 7.16 2.19
N ALA A 7 -22.60 8.26 1.55
CA ALA A 7 -22.20 8.57 0.17
C ALA A 7 -20.68 8.83 0.06
N GLY A 8 -20.07 9.45 1.07
CA GLY A 8 -18.63 9.69 1.10
C GLY A 8 -17.79 8.43 1.29
N VAL A 9 -18.26 7.46 2.07
CA VAL A 9 -17.57 6.15 2.26
C VAL A 9 -17.66 5.33 0.98
N LEU A 10 -18.86 5.20 0.40
CA LEU A 10 -19.06 4.49 -0.87
C LEU A 10 -18.18 5.08 -1.98
N SER A 11 -18.09 6.43 -2.10
CA SER A 11 -17.26 7.06 -3.12
C SER A 11 -15.76 6.84 -2.91
N ALA A 12 -15.29 6.63 -1.68
CA ALA A 12 -13.88 6.33 -1.41
C ALA A 12 -13.54 4.87 -1.73
N ASP A 13 -14.44 3.93 -1.46
CA ASP A 13 -14.28 2.52 -1.83
C ASP A 13 -14.33 2.34 -3.35
N ASP A 14 -15.23 3.06 -4.03
CA ASP A 14 -15.31 3.07 -5.50
C ASP A 14 -14.04 3.65 -6.12
N ALA A 15 -13.48 4.74 -5.57
CA ALA A 15 -12.23 5.34 -6.04
C ALA A 15 -11.02 4.40 -5.82
N HIS A 16 -10.98 3.68 -4.71
CA HIS A 16 -9.95 2.68 -4.42
C HIS A 16 -9.99 1.54 -5.44
N SER A 17 -11.16 0.93 -5.62
CA SER A 17 -11.34 -0.15 -6.59
C SER A 17 -11.09 0.30 -8.03
N ALA A 18 -11.54 1.49 -8.41
CA ALA A 18 -11.30 2.07 -9.72
C ALA A 18 -9.79 2.28 -9.99
N LEU A 19 -9.04 2.77 -9.00
CA LEU A 19 -7.58 2.91 -9.11
C LEU A 19 -6.91 1.56 -9.34
N LEU A 20 -7.20 0.56 -8.51
CA LEU A 20 -6.58 -0.76 -8.61
C LEU A 20 -6.89 -1.44 -9.94
N ASN A 21 -8.15 -1.37 -10.39
CA ASN A 21 -8.55 -1.89 -11.70
C ASN A 21 -7.82 -1.17 -12.84
N SER A 22 -7.69 0.16 -12.77
CA SER A 22 -6.93 0.94 -13.76
C SER A 22 -5.46 0.55 -13.80
N VAL A 23 -4.85 0.30 -12.65
CA VAL A 23 -3.46 -0.16 -12.53
C VAL A 23 -3.30 -1.55 -13.15
N ALA A 24 -4.17 -2.50 -12.81
CA ALA A 24 -4.12 -3.86 -13.34
C ALA A 24 -4.33 -3.88 -14.87
N GLU A 25 -5.33 -3.17 -15.38
CA GLU A 25 -5.57 -3.06 -16.84
C GLU A 25 -4.41 -2.39 -17.58
N THR A 26 -3.83 -1.33 -17.01
CA THR A 26 -2.68 -0.64 -17.62
C THR A 26 -1.46 -1.57 -17.64
N ALA A 27 -1.16 -2.26 -16.56
CA ALA A 27 -0.07 -3.24 -16.53
C ALA A 27 -0.29 -4.35 -17.54
N ARG A 28 -1.49 -4.95 -17.60
CA ARG A 28 -1.85 -5.96 -18.58
C ARG A 28 -1.63 -5.47 -20.02
N ALA A 29 -2.07 -4.26 -20.33
CA ALA A 29 -1.97 -3.67 -21.67
C ALA A 29 -0.51 -3.36 -22.06
N ILE A 30 0.28 -2.74 -21.18
CA ILE A 30 1.69 -2.38 -21.42
C ILE A 30 2.51 -3.63 -21.75
N PHE A 31 2.30 -4.72 -21.01
CA PHE A 31 3.07 -5.95 -21.20
C PHE A 31 2.44 -6.93 -22.19
N GLY A 32 1.30 -6.60 -22.80
CA GLY A 32 0.57 -7.45 -23.72
C GLY A 32 0.14 -8.79 -23.08
N ALA A 33 -0.08 -8.79 -21.78
CA ALA A 33 -0.34 -9.99 -21.00
C ALA A 33 -1.80 -10.46 -21.11
N LYS A 34 -2.06 -11.74 -20.82
CA LYS A 34 -3.43 -12.29 -20.80
C LYS A 34 -4.20 -11.85 -19.55
N ALA A 35 -3.48 -11.70 -18.43
CA ALA A 35 -4.08 -11.22 -17.19
C ALA A 35 -3.06 -10.39 -16.37
N ALA A 36 -3.59 -9.58 -15.47
CA ALA A 36 -2.84 -8.95 -14.38
C ALA A 36 -3.69 -8.98 -13.12
N SER A 37 -3.05 -9.12 -11.96
CA SER A 37 -3.73 -9.14 -10.66
C SER A 37 -2.99 -8.27 -9.66
N ILE A 38 -3.77 -7.67 -8.76
CA ILE A 38 -3.26 -6.96 -7.60
C ILE A 38 -3.78 -7.63 -6.35
N PHE A 39 -2.85 -8.03 -5.51
CA PHE A 39 -3.11 -8.47 -4.16
C PHE A 39 -2.79 -7.35 -3.19
N LEU A 40 -3.66 -7.09 -2.23
CA LEU A 40 -3.31 -6.29 -1.07
C LEU A 40 -3.09 -7.16 0.16
N TYR A 41 -2.12 -6.75 0.98
CA TYR A 41 -1.81 -7.43 2.22
C TYR A 41 -2.68 -6.92 3.36
N ASP A 42 -3.47 -7.82 3.92
CA ASP A 42 -4.25 -7.57 5.14
C ASP A 42 -3.41 -7.98 6.36
N GLU A 43 -2.73 -7.00 6.98
CA GLU A 43 -1.87 -7.23 8.16
C GLU A 43 -2.64 -7.83 9.35
N ARG A 44 -3.94 -7.61 9.42
CA ARG A 44 -4.77 -8.06 10.55
C ARG A 44 -5.05 -9.55 10.51
N THR A 45 -5.22 -10.10 9.31
CA THR A 45 -5.50 -11.54 9.10
C THR A 45 -4.28 -12.30 8.59
N ASP A 46 -3.18 -11.61 8.27
CA ASP A 46 -1.98 -12.15 7.64
C ASP A 46 -2.27 -12.84 6.30
N GLU A 47 -3.06 -12.16 5.45
CA GLU A 47 -3.53 -12.70 4.18
C GLU A 47 -3.27 -11.73 3.02
N LEU A 48 -3.09 -12.29 1.83
CA LEU A 48 -3.17 -11.59 0.56
C LEU A 48 -4.61 -11.68 0.03
N VAL A 49 -5.17 -10.54 -0.34
CA VAL A 49 -6.53 -10.43 -0.87
C VAL A 49 -6.47 -10.01 -2.33
N PHE A 50 -7.13 -10.72 -3.22
CA PHE A 50 -7.32 -10.29 -4.61
C PHE A 50 -8.22 -9.04 -4.63
N GLU A 51 -7.66 -7.89 -4.95
CA GLU A 51 -8.38 -6.62 -4.96
C GLU A 51 -8.70 -6.13 -6.38
N ALA A 52 -7.86 -6.49 -7.36
CA ALA A 52 -8.13 -6.21 -8.75
C ALA A 52 -7.59 -7.32 -9.65
N VAL A 53 -8.34 -7.64 -10.69
CA VAL A 53 -7.95 -8.61 -11.72
C VAL A 53 -8.38 -8.09 -13.08
N ALA A 54 -7.44 -8.04 -14.02
CA ALA A 54 -7.67 -7.64 -15.40
C ALA A 54 -7.46 -8.82 -16.35
N GLY A 55 -8.35 -9.04 -17.26
CA GLY A 55 -8.27 -10.15 -18.23
C GLY A 55 -8.83 -11.47 -17.70
N SER A 56 -8.14 -12.59 -17.94
CA SER A 56 -8.62 -13.91 -17.55
C SER A 56 -8.79 -14.06 -16.03
N GLY A 57 -9.93 -14.54 -15.57
CA GLY A 57 -10.23 -14.80 -14.16
C GLY A 57 -10.85 -13.63 -13.40
N ALA A 58 -11.11 -12.48 -14.05
CA ALA A 58 -11.59 -11.27 -13.36
C ALA A 58 -12.87 -11.48 -12.54
N ASP A 59 -13.82 -12.28 -13.05
CA ASP A 59 -15.15 -12.38 -12.42
C ASP A 59 -15.20 -13.25 -11.15
N THR A 60 -14.16 -14.05 -10.88
CA THR A 60 -14.21 -15.09 -9.84
C THR A 60 -13.18 -14.93 -8.72
N LEU A 61 -12.20 -14.04 -8.89
CA LEU A 61 -11.05 -13.94 -7.99
C LEU A 61 -11.15 -12.81 -6.98
N ILE A 62 -11.83 -11.72 -7.32
CA ILE A 62 -11.91 -10.54 -6.44
C ILE A 62 -12.49 -10.92 -5.07
N GLY A 63 -11.80 -10.51 -4.01
CA GLY A 63 -12.15 -10.82 -2.62
C GLY A 63 -11.65 -12.18 -2.12
N ARG A 64 -11.09 -13.05 -2.97
CA ARG A 64 -10.46 -14.30 -2.50
C ARG A 64 -9.22 -13.97 -1.68
N ARG A 65 -9.00 -14.80 -0.66
CA ARG A 65 -7.93 -14.64 0.32
C ARG A 65 -6.98 -15.83 0.27
N LEU A 66 -5.70 -15.54 0.40
CA LEU A 66 -4.62 -16.52 0.45
C LEU A 66 -3.72 -16.22 1.64
N PRO A 67 -3.10 -17.22 2.27
CA PRO A 67 -2.06 -16.97 3.27
C PRO A 67 -0.97 -16.03 2.72
N SER A 68 -0.47 -15.09 3.51
CA SER A 68 0.52 -14.09 3.08
C SER A 68 1.82 -14.68 2.55
N SER A 69 2.11 -15.93 2.92
CA SER A 69 3.29 -16.69 2.46
C SER A 69 3.02 -17.61 1.26
N ALA A 70 1.79 -17.66 0.75
CA ALA A 70 1.43 -18.61 -0.30
C ALA A 70 1.89 -18.17 -1.68
N GLY A 71 2.47 -19.11 -2.42
CA GLY A 71 2.77 -18.96 -3.83
C GLY A 71 3.82 -17.88 -4.17
N ILE A 72 3.79 -17.46 -5.41
CA ILE A 72 4.68 -16.43 -5.95
C ILE A 72 4.41 -15.07 -5.32
N ALA A 73 3.14 -14.69 -5.19
CA ALA A 73 2.75 -13.44 -4.56
C ALA A 73 3.25 -13.35 -3.12
N GLY A 74 3.10 -14.43 -2.33
CA GLY A 74 3.60 -14.48 -0.96
C GLY A 74 5.12 -14.35 -0.89
N TRP A 75 5.85 -15.03 -1.77
CA TRP A 75 7.31 -14.89 -1.82
C TRP A 75 7.73 -13.44 -2.12
N VAL A 76 7.10 -12.78 -3.10
CA VAL A 76 7.38 -11.38 -3.45
C VAL A 76 7.02 -10.41 -2.31
N LEU A 77 5.90 -10.64 -1.63
CA LEU A 77 5.49 -9.84 -0.46
C LEU A 77 6.57 -9.89 0.63
N VAL A 78 7.01 -11.09 1.01
CA VAL A 78 7.95 -11.32 2.12
C VAL A 78 9.35 -10.84 1.78
N THR A 79 9.85 -11.18 0.60
CA THR A 79 11.23 -10.83 0.18
C THR A 79 11.36 -9.38 -0.28
N ARG A 80 10.25 -8.75 -0.68
CA ARG A 80 10.21 -7.42 -1.30
C ARG A 80 11.04 -7.33 -2.58
N GLN A 81 11.27 -8.46 -3.23
CA GLN A 81 12.05 -8.55 -4.47
C GLN A 81 11.15 -8.88 -5.65
N PRO A 82 11.35 -8.22 -6.79
CA PRO A 82 10.67 -8.59 -8.01
C PRO A 82 11.09 -9.99 -8.48
N LEU A 83 10.19 -10.69 -9.14
CA LEU A 83 10.41 -12.04 -9.62
C LEU A 83 9.85 -12.23 -11.02
N VAL A 84 10.60 -12.95 -11.86
CA VAL A 84 10.15 -13.41 -13.18
C VAL A 84 10.28 -14.93 -13.23
N ILE A 85 9.20 -15.57 -13.70
CA ILE A 85 9.15 -17.01 -13.94
C ILE A 85 8.61 -17.23 -15.33
N GLU A 86 9.36 -17.94 -16.18
CA GLU A 86 8.94 -18.25 -17.56
C GLU A 86 8.04 -19.48 -17.61
N ASP A 87 8.23 -20.43 -16.71
CA ASP A 87 7.37 -21.61 -16.55
C ASP A 87 7.12 -21.88 -15.05
N VAL A 88 5.92 -21.54 -14.62
CA VAL A 88 5.53 -21.67 -13.20
C VAL A 88 5.53 -23.12 -12.73
N ARG A 89 5.33 -24.09 -13.63
CA ARG A 89 5.28 -25.50 -13.26
C ARG A 89 6.66 -26.05 -12.85
N ALA A 90 7.71 -25.36 -13.26
CA ALA A 90 9.10 -25.70 -12.89
C ALA A 90 9.53 -25.01 -11.59
N ASP A 91 8.75 -24.07 -11.06
CA ASP A 91 9.10 -23.31 -9.86
C ASP A 91 8.43 -23.90 -8.60
N PRO A 92 9.20 -24.33 -7.59
CA PRO A 92 8.67 -24.97 -6.39
C PRO A 92 7.83 -24.01 -5.51
N ARG A 93 7.92 -22.71 -5.73
CA ARG A 93 7.13 -21.68 -5.01
C ARG A 93 5.72 -21.53 -5.57
N PHE A 94 5.45 -22.06 -6.76
CA PHE A 94 4.15 -21.92 -7.39
C PHE A 94 3.10 -22.75 -6.63
N ALA A 95 2.05 -22.08 -6.16
CA ALA A 95 0.92 -22.72 -5.51
C ALA A 95 -0.06 -23.26 -6.56
N GLN A 96 0.21 -24.47 -7.03
CA GLN A 96 -0.57 -25.10 -8.12
C GLN A 96 -2.02 -25.32 -7.72
N ASP A 97 -2.28 -25.75 -6.50
CA ASP A 97 -3.61 -25.92 -5.92
C ASP A 97 -4.44 -24.62 -5.95
N VAL A 98 -3.82 -23.50 -5.57
CA VAL A 98 -4.46 -22.19 -5.65
C VAL A 98 -4.79 -21.82 -7.09
N ALA A 99 -3.85 -22.01 -8.02
CA ALA A 99 -4.06 -21.68 -9.42
C ALA A 99 -5.15 -22.54 -10.07
N GLU A 100 -5.20 -23.83 -9.74
CA GLU A 100 -6.25 -24.75 -10.21
C GLU A 100 -7.63 -24.34 -9.69
N ASP A 101 -7.71 -23.95 -8.40
CA ASP A 101 -8.93 -23.43 -7.79
C ASP A 101 -9.43 -22.11 -8.40
N THR A 102 -8.54 -21.32 -8.99
CA THR A 102 -8.89 -20.08 -9.69
C THR A 102 -9.43 -20.35 -11.11
N GLY A 103 -9.25 -21.56 -11.62
CA GLY A 103 -9.59 -21.92 -12.99
C GLY A 103 -8.62 -21.38 -14.05
N TYR A 104 -7.52 -20.73 -13.63
CA TYR A 104 -6.51 -20.20 -14.53
C TYR A 104 -5.09 -20.50 -14.04
N VAL A 105 -4.41 -21.40 -14.74
CA VAL A 105 -3.01 -21.75 -14.48
C VAL A 105 -2.13 -21.02 -15.51
N PRO A 106 -1.41 -19.96 -15.13
CA PRO A 106 -0.54 -19.26 -16.07
C PRO A 106 0.66 -20.12 -16.44
N LYS A 107 1.28 -19.82 -17.60
CA LYS A 107 2.58 -20.39 -17.94
C LYS A 107 3.71 -19.61 -17.31
N GLY A 108 3.65 -18.29 -17.36
CA GLY A 108 4.69 -17.41 -16.84
C GLY A 108 4.13 -16.24 -16.06
N ILE A 109 4.93 -15.74 -15.13
CA ILE A 109 4.57 -14.65 -14.22
C ILE A 109 5.71 -13.65 -14.13
N MET A 110 5.36 -12.36 -14.15
CA MET A 110 6.17 -11.27 -13.60
C MET A 110 5.45 -10.77 -12.35
N ALA A 111 6.13 -10.74 -11.22
CA ALA A 111 5.57 -10.25 -9.96
C ALA A 111 6.47 -9.19 -9.34
N VAL A 112 5.88 -8.10 -8.88
CA VAL A 112 6.60 -7.00 -8.22
C VAL A 112 5.87 -6.58 -6.96
N PRO A 113 6.60 -6.21 -5.88
CA PRO A 113 5.96 -5.73 -4.66
C PRO A 113 5.42 -4.30 -4.84
N LEU A 114 4.29 -4.02 -4.22
CA LEU A 114 3.75 -2.66 -4.07
C LEU A 114 4.40 -2.03 -2.83
N LEU A 115 5.52 -1.35 -3.03
CA LEU A 115 6.32 -0.78 -1.94
C LEU A 115 6.01 0.69 -1.76
N HIS A 116 5.71 1.09 -0.51
CA HIS A 116 5.68 2.48 -0.12
C HIS A 116 6.42 2.67 1.19
N GLN A 117 7.44 3.55 1.19
CA GLN A 117 8.40 3.67 2.28
C GLN A 117 9.03 2.30 2.59
N GLU A 118 8.97 1.83 3.84
CA GLU A 118 9.52 0.52 4.24
C GLU A 118 8.46 -0.61 4.29
N ARG A 119 7.23 -0.32 3.81
CA ARG A 119 6.10 -1.27 3.88
C ARG A 119 5.81 -1.88 2.52
N SER A 120 5.54 -3.17 2.51
CA SER A 120 4.94 -3.87 1.36
C SER A 120 3.42 -3.87 1.53
N LEU A 121 2.72 -3.12 0.67
CA LEU A 121 1.26 -3.01 0.70
C LEU A 121 0.57 -4.17 0.01
N GLY A 122 1.31 -4.90 -0.83
CA GLY A 122 0.79 -5.99 -1.64
C GLY A 122 1.72 -6.36 -2.79
N VAL A 123 1.16 -7.00 -3.81
CA VAL A 123 1.88 -7.50 -4.98
C VAL A 123 1.08 -7.23 -6.24
N LEU A 124 1.76 -6.80 -7.29
CA LEU A 124 1.24 -6.72 -8.66
C LEU A 124 1.83 -7.87 -9.48
N GLU A 125 0.99 -8.66 -10.11
CA GLU A 125 1.38 -9.73 -11.03
C GLU A 125 0.90 -9.46 -12.44
N VAL A 126 1.74 -9.82 -13.42
CA VAL A 126 1.42 -9.83 -14.86
C VAL A 126 1.64 -11.24 -15.37
N LEU A 127 0.59 -11.82 -15.98
CA LEU A 127 0.49 -13.24 -16.27
C LEU A 127 0.44 -13.49 -17.76
N ASP A 128 1.18 -14.48 -18.24
CA ASP A 128 1.15 -14.94 -19.64
C ASP A 128 1.38 -13.84 -20.68
N ARG A 129 2.58 -13.28 -20.66
CA ARG A 129 3.05 -12.42 -21.76
C ARG A 129 3.15 -13.19 -23.08
N PRO A 130 3.18 -12.51 -24.24
CA PRO A 130 3.39 -13.16 -25.53
C PRO A 130 4.66 -14.03 -25.53
N ALA A 131 4.59 -15.21 -26.10
CA ALA A 131 5.67 -16.21 -26.08
C ALA A 131 6.99 -15.72 -26.73
N ASN A 132 6.93 -14.71 -27.58
CA ASN A 132 8.09 -14.07 -28.22
C ASN A 132 8.64 -12.88 -27.41
N ALA A 133 7.98 -12.48 -26.35
CA ALA A 133 8.46 -11.41 -25.46
C ALA A 133 9.49 -11.96 -24.51
N LYS A 134 10.75 -11.53 -24.66
CA LYS A 134 11.80 -11.84 -23.67
C LYS A 134 11.61 -10.99 -22.44
N PHE A 135 11.84 -11.57 -21.27
CA PHE A 135 11.90 -10.81 -20.04
C PHE A 135 13.22 -10.05 -19.99
N THR A 136 13.14 -8.72 -19.87
CA THR A 136 14.31 -7.86 -19.77
C THR A 136 14.32 -7.16 -18.41
N LEU A 137 15.50 -6.79 -17.93
CA LEU A 137 15.63 -5.98 -16.72
C LEU A 137 14.89 -4.65 -16.85
N ALA A 138 14.92 -4.02 -18.03
CA ALA A 138 14.22 -2.77 -18.29
C ALA A 138 12.69 -2.89 -18.13
N GLU A 139 12.11 -4.02 -18.53
CA GLU A 139 10.68 -4.29 -18.35
C GLU A 139 10.33 -4.56 -16.88
N MET A 140 11.23 -5.24 -16.15
CA MET A 140 11.06 -5.44 -14.72
C MET A 140 11.14 -4.10 -13.97
N ASP A 141 12.10 -3.24 -14.33
CA ASP A 141 12.23 -1.90 -13.77
C ASP A 141 10.99 -1.06 -14.07
N LEU A 142 10.47 -1.13 -15.31
CA LEU A 142 9.24 -0.43 -15.69
C LEU A 142 8.04 -0.89 -14.86
N LEU A 143 7.86 -2.20 -14.69
CA LEU A 143 6.78 -2.75 -13.86
C LEU A 143 6.96 -2.32 -12.39
N GLY A 144 8.19 -2.31 -11.87
CA GLY A 144 8.52 -1.85 -10.53
C GLY A 144 8.20 -0.36 -10.31
N LEU A 145 8.57 0.50 -11.27
CA LEU A 145 8.24 1.93 -11.22
C LEU A 145 6.72 2.15 -11.21
N PHE A 146 6.00 1.40 -12.04
CA PHE A 146 4.55 1.48 -12.10
C PHE A 146 3.90 0.99 -10.78
N ALA A 147 4.40 -0.11 -10.22
CA ALA A 147 3.96 -0.62 -8.93
C ALA A 147 4.22 0.38 -7.78
N ASN A 148 5.36 1.06 -7.78
CA ASN A 148 5.66 2.10 -6.79
C ASN A 148 4.70 3.29 -6.87
N GLN A 149 4.33 3.74 -8.08
CA GLN A 149 3.34 4.81 -8.24
C GLN A 149 1.96 4.37 -7.72
N ALA A 150 1.56 3.14 -8.03
CA ALA A 150 0.33 2.56 -7.50
C ALA A 150 0.34 2.46 -5.97
N ALA A 151 1.47 2.04 -5.38
CA ALA A 151 1.63 1.94 -3.93
C ALA A 151 1.51 3.30 -3.22
N ILE A 152 2.08 4.36 -3.77
CA ILE A 152 1.93 5.72 -3.23
C ILE A 152 0.46 6.16 -3.24
N ALA A 153 -0.22 5.96 -4.37
CA ALA A 153 -1.64 6.33 -4.50
C ALA A 153 -2.53 5.52 -3.54
N LEU A 154 -2.25 4.22 -3.38
CA LEU A 154 -2.92 3.33 -2.43
C LEU A 154 -2.73 3.78 -0.98
N ASP A 155 -1.49 4.11 -0.58
CA ASP A 155 -1.22 4.58 0.78
C ASP A 155 -1.99 5.86 1.10
N LEU A 156 -2.05 6.81 0.17
CA LEU A 156 -2.83 8.04 0.32
C LEU A 156 -4.33 7.74 0.53
N ILE A 157 -4.90 6.85 -0.26
CA ILE A 157 -6.31 6.46 -0.14
C ILE A 157 -6.56 5.76 1.19
N GLN A 158 -5.71 4.81 1.58
CA GLN A 158 -5.84 4.09 2.84
C GLN A 158 -5.72 5.01 4.05
N ARG A 159 -4.79 5.98 4.05
CA ARG A 159 -4.67 6.99 5.11
C ARG A 159 -5.91 7.86 5.20
N SER A 160 -6.41 8.33 4.07
CA SER A 160 -7.65 9.13 4.02
C SER A 160 -8.84 8.34 4.58
N ARG A 161 -8.95 7.06 4.24
CA ARG A 161 -9.99 6.16 4.76
C ARG A 161 -9.87 5.96 6.27
N ARG A 162 -8.67 5.62 6.77
CA ARG A 162 -8.43 5.44 8.23
C ARG A 162 -8.73 6.72 9.02
N ALA A 163 -8.33 7.89 8.50
CA ALA A 163 -8.64 9.17 9.14
C ALA A 163 -10.14 9.43 9.20
N ARG A 164 -10.87 9.08 8.14
CA ARG A 164 -12.33 9.21 8.09
C ARG A 164 -13.02 8.25 9.05
N GLU A 165 -12.62 6.96 9.06
CA GLU A 165 -13.13 5.94 9.98
C GLU A 165 -12.90 6.32 11.46
N ALA A 166 -11.73 6.88 11.77
CA ALA A 166 -11.42 7.37 13.11
C ALA A 166 -12.34 8.54 13.53
N LEU A 167 -12.66 9.44 12.59
CA LEU A 167 -13.61 10.53 12.84
C LEU A 167 -15.06 10.03 13.02
N GLU A 168 -15.46 9.01 12.27
CA GLU A 168 -16.80 8.44 12.28
C GLU A 168 -17.00 7.45 13.44
N GLY A 169 -15.96 6.72 13.82
CA GLY A 169 -15.95 5.76 14.93
C GLY A 169 -16.04 6.42 16.31
N GLY A 170 -16.08 7.75 16.37
CA GLY A 170 -16.26 8.47 17.62
C GLY A 170 -15.08 8.39 18.57
N ASP A 171 -13.87 8.07 18.11
CA ASP A 171 -12.67 8.16 18.94
C ASP A 171 -12.60 9.56 19.55
N PRO A 172 -12.68 9.69 20.90
CA PRO A 172 -12.75 10.99 21.58
C PRO A 172 -11.60 11.92 21.20
N ALA A 173 -10.41 11.38 20.94
CA ALA A 173 -9.24 12.16 20.54
C ALA A 173 -9.41 12.79 19.15
N TYR A 174 -9.87 12.02 18.16
CA TYR A 174 -10.11 12.52 16.81
C TYR A 174 -11.30 13.46 16.74
N VAL A 175 -12.39 13.18 17.49
CA VAL A 175 -13.55 14.08 17.59
C VAL A 175 -13.13 15.40 18.20
N ALA A 176 -12.28 15.39 19.23
CA ALA A 176 -11.76 16.62 19.84
C ALA A 176 -10.91 17.42 18.85
N VAL A 177 -9.96 16.78 18.14
CA VAL A 177 -9.11 17.44 17.14
C VAL A 177 -9.96 18.01 15.98
N ALA A 178 -10.91 17.27 15.45
CA ALA A 178 -11.80 17.73 14.39
C ALA A 178 -12.69 18.91 14.86
N THR A 179 -13.15 18.87 16.11
CA THR A 179 -13.94 19.97 16.69
C THR A 179 -13.09 21.23 16.85
N VAL A 180 -11.84 21.10 17.33
CA VAL A 180 -10.91 22.23 17.43
C VAL A 180 -10.60 22.79 16.04
N ALA A 181 -10.25 21.94 15.07
CA ALA A 181 -9.96 22.38 13.69
C ALA A 181 -11.14 23.15 13.06
N ARG A 182 -12.38 22.64 13.19
CA ARG A 182 -13.58 23.34 12.71
C ARG A 182 -13.78 24.68 13.41
N ARG A 183 -13.59 24.75 14.72
CA ARG A 183 -13.69 26.02 15.48
C ARG A 183 -12.64 27.04 15.06
N LEU A 184 -11.42 26.58 14.76
CA LEU A 184 -10.36 27.44 14.24
C LEU A 184 -10.70 28.02 12.87
N ASP A 185 -11.29 27.18 11.99
CA ASP A 185 -11.74 27.61 10.65
C ASP A 185 -12.89 28.63 10.73
N GLU A 186 -13.89 28.40 11.60
CA GLU A 186 -15.01 29.32 11.87
C GLU A 186 -14.53 30.67 12.45
N MET A 187 -13.43 30.68 13.20
CA MET A 187 -12.86 31.90 13.79
C MET A 187 -11.96 32.68 12.84
N GLY A 188 -11.58 32.11 11.71
CA GLY A 188 -10.66 32.67 10.73
C GLY A 188 -9.18 32.55 11.16
N ALA A 189 -8.33 32.16 10.23
CA ALA A 189 -6.91 31.87 10.48
C ALA A 189 -6.10 33.05 11.08
N ASP A 190 -6.56 34.29 10.86
CA ASP A 190 -5.90 35.52 11.34
C ASP A 190 -6.35 36.00 12.72
N SER A 191 -7.25 35.26 13.37
CA SER A 191 -7.73 35.59 14.69
C SER A 191 -6.59 35.50 15.74
N ALA A 192 -6.44 36.54 16.56
CA ALA A 192 -5.47 36.54 17.68
C ALA A 192 -5.71 35.41 18.68
N ALA A 193 -6.94 34.91 18.78
CA ALA A 193 -7.31 33.78 19.63
C ALA A 193 -6.78 32.46 19.05
N VAL A 194 -6.85 32.27 17.73
CA VAL A 194 -6.31 31.12 17.01
C VAL A 194 -4.78 31.04 17.20
N ARG A 195 -4.11 32.17 17.06
CA ARG A 195 -2.65 32.24 17.21
C ARG A 195 -2.21 31.86 18.63
N ARG A 196 -2.84 32.38 19.68
CA ARG A 196 -2.57 32.01 21.06
C ARG A 196 -2.81 30.54 21.36
N LEU A 197 -3.86 29.96 20.76
CA LEU A 197 -4.15 28.52 20.94
C LEU A 197 -3.10 27.66 20.29
N LEU A 198 -2.62 28.02 19.09
CA LEU A 198 -1.56 27.31 18.39
C LEU A 198 -0.21 27.43 19.12
N GLU A 199 0.10 28.60 19.68
CA GLU A 199 1.28 28.79 20.52
C GLU A 199 1.23 27.90 21.78
N ALA A 200 0.09 27.89 22.48
CA ALA A 200 -0.09 27.03 23.66
C ALA A 200 -0.03 25.52 23.32
N LEU A 201 -0.55 25.10 22.17
CA LEU A 201 -0.43 23.71 21.71
C LEU A 201 1.00 23.37 21.33
N ALA A 202 1.75 24.28 20.71
CA ALA A 202 3.15 24.09 20.39
C ALA A 202 4.01 23.93 21.64
N ASP A 203 3.73 24.69 22.70
CA ASP A 203 4.41 24.57 24.01
C ASP A 203 4.14 23.23 24.69
N VAL A 204 2.93 22.69 24.55
CA VAL A 204 2.55 21.40 25.14
C VAL A 204 3.05 20.20 24.32
N LEU A 205 3.09 20.33 22.99
CA LEU A 205 3.48 19.28 22.05
C LEU A 205 4.93 19.39 21.58
N GLY A 206 5.65 20.43 22.00
CA GLY A 206 7.08 20.59 21.73
C GLY A 206 7.90 19.44 22.32
N PRO A 207 9.10 19.18 21.81
CA PRO A 207 9.93 18.10 22.32
C PRO A 207 10.11 18.26 23.82
N SER A 208 9.75 17.23 24.60
CA SER A 208 9.99 17.20 26.03
C SER A 208 11.51 17.29 26.26
N ASP A 209 11.96 18.24 27.11
CA ASP A 209 13.38 18.49 27.45
C ASP A 209 14.14 17.27 28.02
N GLY A 210 13.56 16.08 27.97
CA GLY A 210 14.15 14.83 28.50
C GLY A 210 15.20 14.19 27.61
N ASP A 211 15.26 14.49 26.29
CA ASP A 211 16.17 13.81 25.35
C ASP A 211 17.45 14.60 25.01
N ALA A 212 17.59 15.83 25.48
CA ALA A 212 18.75 16.69 25.16
C ALA A 212 19.97 16.45 26.09
N GLU A 213 19.82 15.83 27.23
CA GLU A 213 20.90 15.71 28.23
C GLU A 213 21.77 14.44 28.11
N SER A 214 21.39 13.48 27.25
CA SER A 214 22.13 12.22 27.02
C SER A 214 23.23 12.26 25.95
N ALA A 215 23.36 13.37 25.21
CA ALA A 215 24.32 13.47 24.10
C ALA A 215 25.62 14.25 24.43
N ALA A 216 25.76 14.84 25.61
CA ALA A 216 26.85 15.81 25.91
C ALA A 216 28.06 15.29 26.67
N GLU A 217 28.13 14.00 27.10
CA GLU A 217 29.30 13.50 27.84
C GLU A 217 29.86 12.18 27.30
N ARG A 218 30.63 12.25 26.21
CA ARG A 218 31.67 11.25 25.92
C ARG A 218 33.01 11.94 25.62
N PRO A 219 34.00 11.94 26.52
CA PRO A 219 35.33 12.49 26.27
C PRO A 219 36.09 11.58 25.31
N ILE A 220 36.59 12.18 24.22
CA ILE A 220 37.45 11.56 23.24
C ILE A 220 38.81 11.19 23.91
N ARG A 221 39.05 9.92 24.20
CA ARG A 221 40.36 9.40 24.60
C ARG A 221 41.28 9.41 23.37
N ARG A 222 42.14 10.40 23.28
CA ARG A 222 43.33 10.40 22.41
C ARG A 222 44.28 9.28 22.82
N ARG A 223 44.42 8.25 21.99
CA ARG A 223 45.55 7.31 22.10
C ARG A 223 46.78 7.99 21.56
N ARG A 224 47.77 8.27 22.44
CA ARG A 224 49.17 8.56 22.05
C ARG A 224 49.78 7.24 21.58
N ARG A 225 50.38 7.26 20.39
CA ARG A 225 51.36 6.27 19.92
C ARG A 225 52.68 6.54 20.66
N ALA A 226 53.29 5.50 21.20
CA ALA A 226 54.73 5.31 21.36
C ALA A 226 55.04 3.99 20.62
#